data_f856f527712b28a43a6fc60ef1d0cb29
#
_entry.id   f856f527712b28a43a6fc60ef1d0cb29
#
_cell.length_a   1.000
_cell.length_b   1.000
_cell.length_c   1.000
_cell.angle_alpha   90.00
_cell.angle_beta   90.00
_cell.angle_gamma   90.00
#
_symmetry.space_group_name_H-M   'P 1'
#
loop_
_entity.id
_entity.type
_entity.pdbx_description
1 polymer ?
#
loop_
_entity_poly.entity_id
_entity_poly.type
_entity_poly.pdbx_seq_one_letter_code
_entity_poly.pdbx_strand_id
1 'polypeptide(L)'
;MLPMTNQSTNNHYAIEAKKLNVYYGKFLAVKEVSLQIQENKITAIIGPSGCGKSTMLRAFNRMNDLIPSAHADGEILYKGKNIYDPEVDPVEIRRRIGMVFQKPNPFPKSIYDNVAWGARINGFQGNMDQLVEESLRSAALWDEVKDKLDQNGLSLSGGQQQRLCIARAIAVMPEIILMDEPASALDPIATLKIEELMRELAKNYTIIVVTHNMQQAGRVSDFTAFFNLGENRAGVLEEYGKTDKIFTNPQKQTTEDYISGRFG
;
A
#
# COMPACT_ATOMS: atom_id res chain seq x y z
N MET A 1 8.21 48.92 -4.96
CA MET A 1 8.40 47.86 -3.95
C MET A 1 7.33 46.83 -4.21
N LEU A 2 7.66 45.77 -4.95
CA LEU A 2 6.74 44.65 -5.22
C LEU A 2 6.85 43.64 -4.07
N PRO A 3 5.76 43.01 -3.59
CA PRO A 3 5.83 42.03 -2.53
C PRO A 3 6.48 40.75 -3.04
N MET A 4 7.43 40.22 -2.25
CA MET A 4 8.04 38.93 -2.46
C MET A 4 6.96 37.84 -2.43
N THR A 5 6.78 37.16 -3.53
CA THR A 5 6.00 35.92 -3.60
C THR A 5 6.72 34.87 -2.79
N ASN A 6 6.10 34.41 -1.71
CA ASN A 6 6.44 33.19 -1.01
C ASN A 6 6.44 32.03 -2.02
N GLN A 7 7.59 31.52 -2.36
CA GLN A 7 7.72 30.22 -2.97
C GLN A 7 7.35 29.18 -1.89
N SER A 8 6.08 28.81 -1.84
CA SER A 8 5.66 27.55 -1.22
C SER A 8 6.35 26.43 -2.02
N THR A 9 7.28 25.75 -1.40
CA THR A 9 7.79 24.45 -1.86
C THR A 9 6.57 23.53 -1.94
N ASN A 10 6.04 23.34 -3.15
CA ASN A 10 5.00 22.37 -3.43
C ASN A 10 5.58 20.96 -3.24
N ASN A 11 5.68 20.49 -2.00
CA ASN A 11 5.86 19.09 -1.70
C ASN A 11 4.53 18.40 -2.04
N HIS A 12 4.45 17.77 -3.22
CA HIS A 12 3.28 17.01 -3.65
C HIS A 12 3.26 15.67 -2.89
N TYR A 13 2.49 15.64 -1.81
CA TYR A 13 2.18 14.39 -1.11
C TYR A 13 0.95 13.73 -1.76
N ALA A 14 1.05 12.46 -2.06
CA ALA A 14 -0.06 11.68 -2.59
C ALA A 14 -1.19 11.52 -1.56
N ILE A 15 -0.78 11.35 -0.28
CA ILE A 15 -1.70 11.24 0.85
C ILE A 15 -0.96 11.59 2.14
N GLU A 16 -1.68 12.18 3.10
CA GLU A 16 -1.11 12.63 4.37
C GLU A 16 -2.02 12.22 5.53
N ALA A 17 -1.48 11.58 6.56
CA ALA A 17 -2.15 11.39 7.85
C ALA A 17 -1.71 12.50 8.83
N LYS A 18 -2.66 13.05 9.59
CA LYS A 18 -2.43 14.08 10.61
C LYS A 18 -3.04 13.65 11.94
N LYS A 19 -2.17 13.39 12.92
CA LYS A 19 -2.54 12.96 14.30
C LYS A 19 -3.59 11.86 14.28
N LEU A 20 -3.42 10.90 13.38
CA LEU A 20 -4.37 9.81 13.19
C LEU A 20 -4.33 8.86 14.39
N ASN A 21 -5.51 8.59 14.94
CA ASN A 21 -5.75 7.52 15.89
C ASN A 21 -6.70 6.51 15.26
N VAL A 22 -6.44 5.22 15.44
CA VAL A 22 -7.35 4.15 14.98
C VAL A 22 -7.65 3.23 16.15
N TYR A 23 -8.94 2.97 16.34
CA TYR A 23 -9.46 2.16 17.44
C TYR A 23 -10.18 0.91 16.93
N TYR A 24 -10.14 -0.15 17.74
CA TYR A 24 -11.02 -1.32 17.64
C TYR A 24 -11.79 -1.44 18.97
N GLY A 25 -13.04 -0.99 18.99
CA GLY A 25 -13.79 -0.80 20.22
C GLY A 25 -13.09 0.21 21.13
N LYS A 26 -12.65 -0.24 22.31
CA LYS A 26 -11.88 0.58 23.28
C LYS A 26 -10.36 0.49 23.12
N PHE A 27 -9.88 -0.42 22.27
CA PHE A 27 -8.45 -0.61 22.07
C PHE A 27 -7.91 0.38 21.04
N LEU A 28 -6.98 1.23 21.47
CA LEU A 28 -6.24 2.14 20.62
C LEU A 28 -5.14 1.35 19.89
N ALA A 29 -5.33 1.10 18.59
CA ALA A 29 -4.41 0.31 17.79
C ALA A 29 -3.30 1.13 17.15
N VAL A 30 -3.59 2.40 16.77
CA VAL A 30 -2.63 3.37 16.22
C VAL A 30 -2.82 4.69 16.94
N LYS A 31 -1.73 5.31 17.42
CA LYS A 31 -1.76 6.53 18.26
C LYS A 31 -1.04 7.69 17.58
N GLU A 32 -1.75 8.79 17.38
CA GLU A 32 -1.26 10.11 16.95
C GLU A 32 -0.27 10.10 15.79
N VAL A 33 -0.49 9.23 14.79
CA VAL A 33 0.40 9.12 13.64
C VAL A 33 0.22 10.29 12.70
N SER A 34 1.34 10.99 12.40
CA SER A 34 1.44 11.97 11.33
C SER A 34 2.47 11.48 10.31
N LEU A 35 2.03 11.25 9.07
CA LEU A 35 2.85 10.62 8.01
C LEU A 35 2.48 11.19 6.66
N GLN A 36 3.47 11.66 5.91
CA GLN A 36 3.33 12.23 4.58
C GLN A 36 3.93 11.28 3.54
N ILE A 37 3.13 10.83 2.58
CA ILE A 37 3.53 9.90 1.53
C ILE A 37 3.84 10.66 0.25
N GLN A 38 5.05 10.52 -0.26
CA GLN A 38 5.52 11.15 -1.49
C GLN A 38 4.88 10.52 -2.73
N GLU A 39 4.50 11.36 -3.71
CA GLU A 39 3.97 10.88 -5.00
C GLU A 39 5.01 10.07 -5.80
N ASN A 40 4.53 9.01 -6.48
CA ASN A 40 5.32 8.15 -7.37
C ASN A 40 6.61 7.64 -6.70
N LYS A 41 6.50 7.27 -5.42
CA LYS A 41 7.53 6.69 -4.59
C LYS A 41 7.01 5.46 -3.87
N ILE A 42 7.94 4.61 -3.46
CA ILE A 42 7.64 3.47 -2.59
C ILE A 42 7.94 3.87 -1.15
N THR A 43 6.92 3.85 -0.30
CA THR A 43 7.08 3.99 1.14
C THR A 43 6.88 2.65 1.82
N ALA A 44 7.89 2.12 2.48
CA ALA A 44 7.77 0.93 3.31
C ALA A 44 7.33 1.29 4.74
N ILE A 45 6.40 0.53 5.30
CA ILE A 45 6.03 0.57 6.70
C ILE A 45 6.58 -0.71 7.34
N ILE A 46 7.54 -0.56 8.27
CA ILE A 46 8.20 -1.66 8.96
C ILE A 46 7.94 -1.58 10.47
N GLY A 47 8.22 -2.65 11.20
CA GLY A 47 8.06 -2.70 12.65
C GLY A 47 7.66 -4.10 13.17
N PRO A 48 7.68 -4.32 14.47
CA PRO A 48 7.35 -5.60 15.09
C PRO A 48 5.89 -6.02 14.81
N SER A 49 5.61 -7.31 14.98
CA SER A 49 4.24 -7.82 14.84
C SER A 49 3.31 -7.18 15.88
N GLY A 50 2.10 -6.82 15.43
CA GLY A 50 1.08 -6.21 16.30
C GLY A 50 1.26 -4.71 16.56
N CYS A 51 2.26 -4.02 15.98
CA CYS A 51 2.43 -2.57 16.15
C CYS A 51 1.54 -1.72 15.21
N GLY A 52 0.46 -2.23 14.67
CA GLY A 52 -0.54 -1.46 13.94
C GLY A 52 -0.24 -1.15 12.47
N LYS A 53 0.80 -1.72 11.85
CA LYS A 53 1.17 -1.45 10.43
C LYS A 53 0.02 -1.66 9.44
N SER A 54 -0.60 -2.84 9.47
CA SER A 54 -1.74 -3.14 8.58
C SER A 54 -2.98 -2.31 8.93
N THR A 55 -3.15 -1.93 10.20
CA THR A 55 -4.21 -1.00 10.63
C THR A 55 -3.98 0.38 10.02
N MET A 56 -2.75 0.90 10.09
CA MET A 56 -2.37 2.16 9.46
C MET A 56 -2.53 2.11 7.93
N LEU A 57 -2.04 1.02 7.30
CA LEU A 57 -2.19 0.83 5.86
C LEU A 57 -3.66 0.88 5.42
N ARG A 58 -4.53 0.15 6.11
CA ARG A 58 -5.98 0.07 5.83
C ARG A 58 -6.73 1.35 6.16
N ALA A 59 -6.18 2.23 6.98
CA ALA A 59 -6.76 3.54 7.24
C ALA A 59 -6.69 4.44 6.00
N PHE A 60 -5.63 4.35 5.17
CA PHE A 60 -5.47 5.16 3.97
C PHE A 60 -6.56 4.95 2.91
N ASN A 61 -7.25 3.80 2.91
CA ASN A 61 -8.36 3.56 1.98
C ASN A 61 -9.68 3.21 2.67
N ARG A 62 -9.80 3.50 3.97
CA ARG A 62 -11.01 3.26 4.75
C ARG A 62 -11.43 1.79 4.82
N MET A 63 -10.49 0.84 4.63
CA MET A 63 -10.80 -0.60 4.79
C MET A 63 -11.11 -0.99 6.24
N ASN A 64 -10.65 -0.20 7.22
CA ASN A 64 -11.01 -0.43 8.63
C ASN A 64 -12.51 -0.22 8.88
N ASP A 65 -13.21 0.59 8.09
CA ASP A 65 -14.66 0.85 8.19
C ASP A 65 -15.50 -0.43 7.98
N LEU A 66 -14.91 -1.48 7.37
CA LEU A 66 -15.56 -2.77 7.20
C LEU A 66 -15.61 -3.60 8.49
N ILE A 67 -14.92 -3.13 9.54
CA ILE A 67 -14.90 -3.74 10.87
C ILE A 67 -15.84 -2.92 11.76
N PRO A 68 -16.98 -3.46 12.22
CA PRO A 68 -18.00 -2.66 12.93
C PRO A 68 -17.50 -1.95 14.19
N SER A 69 -16.46 -2.49 14.84
CA SER A 69 -15.86 -1.89 16.03
C SER A 69 -14.75 -0.90 15.73
N ALA A 70 -14.36 -0.73 14.47
CA ALA A 70 -13.27 0.18 14.12
C ALA A 70 -13.78 1.62 13.92
N HIS A 71 -13.01 2.58 14.41
CA HIS A 71 -13.18 3.99 14.09
C HIS A 71 -11.83 4.70 14.08
N ALA A 72 -11.77 5.85 13.43
CA ALA A 72 -10.58 6.67 13.32
C ALA A 72 -10.88 8.11 13.75
N ASP A 73 -9.94 8.71 14.51
CA ASP A 73 -9.91 10.14 14.83
C ASP A 73 -8.66 10.77 14.22
N GLY A 74 -8.71 12.06 13.90
CA GLY A 74 -7.68 12.76 13.16
C GLY A 74 -8.04 12.86 11.69
N GLU A 75 -7.07 13.15 10.84
CA GLU A 75 -7.33 13.39 9.42
C GLU A 75 -6.46 12.50 8.54
N ILE A 76 -7.02 12.05 7.42
CA ILE A 76 -6.25 11.58 6.27
C ILE A 76 -6.61 12.44 5.07
N LEU A 77 -5.65 13.23 4.61
CA LEU A 77 -5.84 14.14 3.49
C LEU A 77 -5.40 13.48 2.18
N TYR A 78 -6.33 13.30 1.28
CA TYR A 78 -6.10 12.90 -0.09
C TYR A 78 -6.51 14.04 -1.01
N LYS A 79 -5.57 14.58 -1.79
CA LYS A 79 -5.78 15.80 -2.61
C LYS A 79 -6.35 16.98 -1.80
N GLY A 80 -5.88 17.14 -0.57
CA GLY A 80 -6.29 18.22 0.32
C GLY A 80 -7.66 18.07 0.99
N LYS A 81 -8.37 16.94 0.73
CA LYS A 81 -9.67 16.65 1.34
C LYS A 81 -9.53 15.49 2.33
N ASN A 82 -10.13 15.64 3.52
CA ASN A 82 -10.14 14.56 4.51
C ASN A 82 -11.04 13.42 4.02
N ILE A 83 -10.47 12.23 3.85
CA ILE A 83 -11.23 11.06 3.35
C ILE A 83 -12.27 10.53 4.35
N TYR A 84 -12.21 10.95 5.62
CA TYR A 84 -13.17 10.56 6.66
C TYR A 84 -14.33 11.57 6.81
N ASP A 85 -14.35 12.64 6.02
CA ASP A 85 -15.48 13.57 6.02
C ASP A 85 -16.79 12.84 5.62
N PRO A 86 -17.94 13.19 6.27
CA PRO A 86 -19.21 12.44 6.05
C PRO A 86 -19.69 12.41 4.60
N GLU A 87 -19.38 13.44 3.81
CA GLU A 87 -19.76 13.53 2.39
C GLU A 87 -18.83 12.76 1.44
N VAL A 88 -17.74 12.17 1.94
CA VAL A 88 -16.80 11.40 1.12
C VAL A 88 -17.25 9.96 1.00
N ASP A 89 -17.54 9.52 -0.22
CA ASP A 89 -17.90 8.13 -0.50
C ASP A 89 -16.67 7.21 -0.32
N PRO A 90 -16.71 6.24 0.62
CA PRO A 90 -15.61 5.31 0.82
C PRO A 90 -15.38 4.36 -0.38
N VAL A 91 -16.37 4.16 -1.24
CA VAL A 91 -16.22 3.34 -2.45
C VAL A 91 -15.33 4.06 -3.46
N GLU A 92 -15.52 5.37 -3.64
CA GLU A 92 -14.66 6.18 -4.52
C GLU A 92 -13.22 6.23 -3.98
N ILE A 93 -13.03 6.32 -2.65
CA ILE A 93 -11.69 6.28 -2.05
C ILE A 93 -11.02 4.93 -2.35
N ARG A 94 -11.72 3.80 -2.18
CA ARG A 94 -11.16 2.46 -2.46
C ARG A 94 -10.88 2.22 -3.94
N ARG A 95 -11.55 2.93 -4.83
CA ARG A 95 -11.27 2.92 -6.26
C ARG A 95 -9.97 3.66 -6.58
N ARG A 96 -9.74 4.83 -5.93
CA ARG A 96 -8.53 5.65 -6.11
C ARG A 96 -7.31 5.09 -5.39
N ILE A 97 -7.53 4.39 -4.28
CA ILE A 97 -6.49 3.83 -3.42
C ILE A 97 -6.72 2.32 -3.34
N GLY A 98 -6.14 1.61 -4.29
CA GLY A 98 -6.26 0.16 -4.42
C GLY A 98 -5.51 -0.60 -3.33
N MET A 99 -5.86 -1.87 -3.12
CA MET A 99 -5.21 -2.70 -2.10
C MET A 99 -4.90 -4.10 -2.62
N VAL A 100 -3.68 -4.55 -2.32
CA VAL A 100 -3.19 -5.91 -2.51
C VAL A 100 -2.96 -6.53 -1.14
N PHE A 101 -3.58 -7.68 -0.88
CA PHE A 101 -3.55 -8.35 0.42
C PHE A 101 -2.38 -9.32 0.53
N GLN A 102 -2.02 -9.66 1.77
CA GLN A 102 -0.96 -10.61 2.10
C GLN A 102 -1.17 -11.99 1.47
N LYS A 103 -2.40 -12.53 1.57
CA LYS A 103 -2.77 -13.76 0.89
C LYS A 103 -3.39 -13.43 -0.45
N PRO A 104 -2.91 -14.00 -1.55
CA PRO A 104 -3.56 -13.87 -2.84
C PRO A 104 -5.04 -14.24 -2.72
N ASN A 105 -5.91 -13.42 -3.29
CA ASN A 105 -7.35 -13.60 -3.22
C ASN A 105 -8.02 -13.44 -4.60
N PRO A 106 -7.58 -14.17 -5.62
CA PRO A 106 -8.26 -14.13 -6.91
C PRO A 106 -9.71 -14.58 -6.77
N PHE A 107 -10.60 -14.00 -7.56
CA PHE A 107 -11.98 -14.46 -7.63
C PHE A 107 -12.03 -15.86 -8.27
N PRO A 108 -13.03 -16.71 -7.90
CA PRO A 108 -13.25 -18.00 -8.56
C PRO A 108 -13.85 -17.80 -9.96
N LYS A 109 -13.15 -17.08 -10.78
CA LYS A 109 -13.45 -16.65 -12.15
C LYS A 109 -12.23 -16.86 -13.05
N SER A 110 -12.39 -16.65 -14.34
CA SER A 110 -11.27 -16.68 -15.28
C SER A 110 -10.19 -15.65 -14.93
N ILE A 111 -8.98 -15.86 -15.45
CA ILE A 111 -7.88 -14.88 -15.35
C ILE A 111 -8.33 -13.54 -15.94
N TYR A 112 -8.94 -13.58 -17.12
CA TYR A 112 -9.53 -12.42 -17.79
C TYR A 112 -10.52 -11.68 -16.90
N ASP A 113 -11.53 -12.40 -16.38
CA ASP A 113 -12.56 -11.79 -15.54
C ASP A 113 -12.04 -11.25 -14.20
N ASN A 114 -10.98 -11.84 -13.65
CA ASN A 114 -10.34 -11.26 -12.46
C ASN A 114 -9.86 -9.85 -12.72
N VAL A 115 -9.22 -9.60 -13.87
CA VAL A 115 -8.69 -8.29 -14.23
C VAL A 115 -9.80 -7.34 -14.68
N ALA A 116 -10.70 -7.80 -15.56
CA ALA A 116 -11.76 -6.98 -16.14
C ALA A 116 -12.85 -6.56 -15.15
N TRP A 117 -13.04 -7.30 -14.04
CA TRP A 117 -14.16 -7.11 -13.12
C TRP A 117 -14.30 -5.68 -12.60
N GLY A 118 -13.21 -5.13 -12.05
CA GLY A 118 -13.22 -3.78 -11.48
C GLY A 118 -13.53 -2.71 -12.51
N ALA A 119 -12.96 -2.81 -13.69
CA ALA A 119 -13.21 -1.88 -14.79
C ALA A 119 -14.67 -1.93 -15.26
N ARG A 120 -15.27 -3.14 -15.40
CA ARG A 120 -16.69 -3.31 -15.79
C ARG A 120 -17.65 -2.65 -14.80
N ILE A 121 -17.51 -2.91 -13.50
CA ILE A 121 -18.43 -2.36 -12.51
C ILE A 121 -18.29 -0.85 -12.34
N ASN A 122 -17.11 -0.30 -12.68
CA ASN A 122 -16.87 1.14 -12.69
C ASN A 122 -17.17 1.83 -14.03
N GLY A 123 -17.81 1.11 -14.98
CA GLY A 123 -18.30 1.69 -16.22
C GLY A 123 -17.20 2.06 -17.22
N PHE A 124 -16.11 1.31 -17.28
CA PHE A 124 -15.05 1.52 -18.28
C PHE A 124 -15.60 1.40 -19.69
N GLN A 125 -15.34 2.40 -20.54
CA GLN A 125 -15.87 2.52 -21.91
C GLN A 125 -14.82 2.20 -22.99
N GLY A 126 -13.58 1.88 -22.62
CA GLY A 126 -12.51 1.57 -23.57
C GLY A 126 -12.52 0.12 -24.05
N ASN A 127 -11.46 -0.27 -24.76
CA ASN A 127 -11.24 -1.65 -25.16
C ASN A 127 -10.83 -2.50 -23.94
N MET A 128 -11.72 -3.40 -23.51
CA MET A 128 -11.50 -4.24 -22.33
C MET A 128 -10.36 -5.24 -22.53
N ASP A 129 -10.23 -5.81 -23.73
CA ASP A 129 -9.16 -6.77 -24.03
C ASP A 129 -7.79 -6.10 -23.94
N GLN A 130 -7.67 -4.89 -24.47
CA GLN A 130 -6.45 -4.09 -24.34
C GLN A 130 -6.14 -3.76 -22.87
N LEU A 131 -7.14 -3.35 -22.08
CA LEU A 131 -6.96 -3.06 -20.65
C LEU A 131 -6.47 -4.28 -19.89
N VAL A 132 -7.06 -5.46 -20.17
CA VAL A 132 -6.66 -6.73 -19.52
C VAL A 132 -5.23 -7.10 -19.90
N GLU A 133 -4.88 -7.01 -21.19
CA GLU A 133 -3.52 -7.28 -21.66
C GLU A 133 -2.50 -6.34 -20.99
N GLU A 134 -2.76 -5.01 -21.04
CA GLU A 134 -1.87 -4.00 -20.46
C GLU A 134 -1.70 -4.19 -18.96
N SER A 135 -2.78 -4.52 -18.24
CA SER A 135 -2.73 -4.77 -16.79
C SER A 135 -1.93 -6.04 -16.47
N LEU A 136 -2.10 -7.11 -17.25
CA LEU A 136 -1.32 -8.35 -17.07
C LEU A 136 0.15 -8.16 -17.45
N ARG A 137 0.46 -7.36 -18.47
CA ARG A 137 1.84 -6.97 -18.82
C ARG A 137 2.48 -6.15 -17.70
N SER A 138 1.77 -5.14 -17.22
CA SER A 138 2.23 -4.30 -16.11
C SER A 138 2.44 -5.08 -14.82
N ALA A 139 1.72 -6.21 -14.63
CA ALA A 139 1.92 -7.14 -13.53
C ALA A 139 2.95 -8.25 -13.82
N ALA A 140 3.70 -8.16 -14.93
CA ALA A 140 4.67 -9.16 -15.40
C ALA A 140 4.10 -10.59 -15.44
N LEU A 141 2.82 -10.73 -15.84
CA LEU A 141 2.11 -12.01 -15.86
C LEU A 141 1.66 -12.43 -17.27
N TRP A 142 1.55 -11.49 -18.22
CA TRP A 142 0.99 -11.72 -19.55
C TRP A 142 1.58 -12.92 -20.27
N ASP A 143 2.90 -13.02 -20.39
CA ASP A 143 3.57 -14.08 -21.14
C ASP A 143 3.35 -15.48 -20.56
N GLU A 144 2.99 -15.55 -19.28
CA GLU A 144 2.70 -16.82 -18.59
C GLU A 144 1.22 -17.25 -18.73
N VAL A 145 0.32 -16.32 -19.12
CA VAL A 145 -1.13 -16.58 -19.09
C VAL A 145 -1.89 -16.24 -20.37
N LYS A 146 -1.28 -15.58 -21.35
CA LYS A 146 -1.95 -15.10 -22.58
C LYS A 146 -2.72 -16.17 -23.35
N ASP A 147 -2.23 -17.44 -23.33
CA ASP A 147 -2.86 -18.54 -24.03
C ASP A 147 -3.88 -19.33 -23.17
N LYS A 148 -4.19 -18.84 -21.97
CA LYS A 148 -5.09 -19.49 -21.00
C LYS A 148 -5.95 -18.53 -20.18
N LEU A 149 -6.29 -17.38 -20.76
CA LEU A 149 -7.04 -16.32 -20.08
C LEU A 149 -8.42 -16.76 -19.55
N ASP A 150 -9.02 -17.77 -20.16
CA ASP A 150 -10.30 -18.36 -19.76
C ASP A 150 -10.19 -19.34 -18.58
N GLN A 151 -8.96 -19.76 -18.22
CA GLN A 151 -8.77 -20.64 -17.09
C GLN A 151 -9.05 -19.93 -15.76
N ASN A 152 -9.44 -20.73 -14.76
CA ASN A 152 -9.73 -20.20 -13.42
C ASN A 152 -8.46 -19.60 -12.78
N GLY A 153 -8.55 -18.36 -12.29
CA GLY A 153 -7.44 -17.70 -11.61
C GLY A 153 -6.90 -18.45 -10.38
N LEU A 154 -7.73 -19.28 -9.75
CA LEU A 154 -7.32 -20.13 -8.62
C LEU A 154 -6.39 -21.29 -9.03
N SER A 155 -6.31 -21.65 -10.32
CA SER A 155 -5.41 -22.68 -10.81
C SER A 155 -3.96 -22.23 -10.96
N LEU A 156 -3.68 -20.95 -10.83
CA LEU A 156 -2.35 -20.36 -10.90
C LEU A 156 -1.52 -20.68 -9.64
N SER A 157 -0.18 -20.66 -9.78
CA SER A 157 0.72 -20.73 -8.63
C SER A 157 0.56 -19.53 -7.69
N GLY A 158 0.99 -19.62 -6.43
CA GLY A 158 0.85 -18.54 -5.45
C GLY A 158 1.42 -17.20 -5.94
N GLY A 159 2.62 -17.21 -6.53
CA GLY A 159 3.23 -16.00 -7.10
C GLY A 159 2.48 -15.45 -8.32
N GLN A 160 1.92 -16.34 -9.17
CA GLN A 160 1.06 -15.92 -10.29
C GLN A 160 -0.28 -15.36 -9.78
N GLN A 161 -0.88 -15.97 -8.76
CA GLN A 161 -2.10 -15.44 -8.14
C GLN A 161 -1.86 -14.05 -7.54
N GLN A 162 -0.72 -13.83 -6.90
CA GLN A 162 -0.39 -12.51 -6.34
C GLN A 162 -0.25 -11.47 -7.45
N ARG A 163 0.45 -11.80 -8.55
CA ARG A 163 0.55 -10.90 -9.71
C ARG A 163 -0.79 -10.69 -10.39
N LEU A 164 -1.68 -11.68 -10.42
CA LEU A 164 -3.06 -11.52 -10.89
C LEU A 164 -3.85 -10.54 -10.01
N CYS A 165 -3.69 -10.61 -8.68
CA CYS A 165 -4.32 -9.64 -7.76
C CYS A 165 -3.76 -8.23 -7.96
N ILE A 166 -2.47 -8.08 -8.29
CA ILE A 166 -1.88 -6.78 -8.64
C ILE A 166 -2.46 -6.30 -9.97
N ALA A 167 -2.52 -7.14 -11.03
CA ALA A 167 -3.14 -6.79 -12.31
C ALA A 167 -4.58 -6.31 -12.13
N ARG A 168 -5.37 -7.02 -11.31
CA ARG A 168 -6.74 -6.62 -10.94
C ARG A 168 -6.78 -5.26 -10.26
N ALA A 169 -5.84 -4.97 -9.36
CA ALA A 169 -5.80 -3.71 -8.64
C ALA A 169 -5.47 -2.52 -9.55
N ILE A 170 -4.53 -2.69 -10.50
CA ILE A 170 -4.13 -1.62 -11.42
C ILE A 170 -5.11 -1.42 -12.59
N ALA A 171 -5.90 -2.42 -12.94
CA ALA A 171 -6.90 -2.34 -14.02
C ALA A 171 -7.99 -1.28 -13.76
N VAL A 172 -8.21 -0.87 -12.52
CA VAL A 172 -9.12 0.24 -12.17
C VAL A 172 -8.42 1.61 -12.18
N MET A 173 -7.14 1.64 -12.58
CA MET A 173 -6.31 2.85 -12.68
C MET A 173 -6.30 3.66 -11.38
N PRO A 174 -5.87 3.07 -10.25
CA PRO A 174 -5.75 3.78 -8.99
C PRO A 174 -4.61 4.82 -9.06
N GLU A 175 -4.54 5.72 -8.09
CA GLU A 175 -3.42 6.64 -7.93
C GLU A 175 -2.41 6.14 -6.89
N ILE A 176 -2.92 5.39 -5.91
CA ILE A 176 -2.12 4.80 -4.83
C ILE A 176 -2.41 3.30 -4.75
N ILE A 177 -1.37 2.50 -4.54
CA ILE A 177 -1.48 1.06 -4.34
C ILE A 177 -0.95 0.72 -2.94
N LEU A 178 -1.82 0.21 -2.10
CA LEU A 178 -1.48 -0.33 -0.78
C LEU A 178 -1.14 -1.81 -0.90
N MET A 179 -0.04 -2.25 -0.30
CA MET A 179 0.39 -3.64 -0.32
C MET A 179 0.66 -4.13 1.11
N ASP A 180 -0.17 -5.05 1.59
CA ASP A 180 -0.02 -5.64 2.93
C ASP A 180 0.78 -6.94 2.81
N GLU A 181 2.08 -6.90 3.10
CA GLU A 181 3.02 -8.04 3.03
C GLU A 181 2.93 -8.87 1.73
N PRO A 182 3.02 -8.27 0.54
CA PRO A 182 2.64 -8.90 -0.74
C PRO A 182 3.49 -10.10 -1.14
N ALA A 183 4.63 -10.34 -0.49
CA ALA A 183 5.56 -11.41 -0.82
C ALA A 183 5.80 -12.40 0.34
N SER A 184 5.14 -12.23 1.49
CA SER A 184 5.45 -13.00 2.72
C SER A 184 5.18 -14.51 2.61
N ALA A 185 4.27 -14.91 1.72
CA ALA A 185 3.90 -16.33 1.49
C ALA A 185 4.51 -16.92 0.21
N LEU A 186 5.47 -16.22 -0.42
CA LEU A 186 6.06 -16.60 -1.70
C LEU A 186 7.46 -17.16 -1.52
N ASP A 187 7.87 -17.99 -2.48
CA ASP A 187 9.27 -18.44 -2.58
C ASP A 187 10.21 -17.28 -2.95
N PRO A 188 11.53 -17.42 -2.77
CA PRO A 188 12.49 -16.34 -3.03
C PRO A 188 12.46 -15.80 -4.46
N ILE A 189 12.22 -16.65 -5.47
CA ILE A 189 12.20 -16.25 -6.89
C ILE A 189 10.96 -15.42 -7.15
N ALA A 190 9.79 -15.87 -6.67
CA ALA A 190 8.54 -15.11 -6.78
C ALA A 190 8.60 -13.78 -5.99
N THR A 191 9.27 -13.77 -4.84
CA THR A 191 9.51 -12.55 -4.05
C THR A 191 10.29 -11.51 -4.85
N LEU A 192 11.40 -11.90 -5.49
CA LEU A 192 12.20 -10.98 -6.33
C LEU A 192 11.37 -10.41 -7.48
N LYS A 193 10.54 -11.23 -8.14
CA LYS A 193 9.64 -10.76 -9.20
C LYS A 193 8.64 -9.70 -8.70
N ILE A 194 8.11 -9.85 -7.48
CA ILE A 194 7.23 -8.84 -6.86
C ILE A 194 8.01 -7.57 -6.51
N GLU A 195 9.25 -7.68 -6.05
CA GLU A 195 10.11 -6.52 -5.76
C GLU A 195 10.43 -5.72 -7.03
N GLU A 196 10.80 -6.38 -8.11
CA GLU A 196 11.02 -5.74 -9.42
C GLU A 196 9.74 -5.08 -9.94
N LEU A 197 8.61 -5.79 -9.84
CA LEU A 197 7.31 -5.29 -10.22
C LEU A 197 6.93 -4.01 -9.45
N MET A 198 7.14 -3.97 -8.13
CA MET A 198 6.88 -2.75 -7.35
C MET A 198 7.69 -1.56 -7.84
N ARG A 199 8.96 -1.75 -8.20
CA ARG A 199 9.81 -0.67 -8.73
C ARG A 199 9.31 -0.17 -10.08
N GLU A 200 8.87 -1.06 -10.97
CA GLU A 200 8.31 -0.67 -12.27
C GLU A 200 6.99 0.08 -12.09
N LEU A 201 6.11 -0.40 -11.22
CA LEU A 201 4.84 0.25 -10.92
C LEU A 201 5.02 1.63 -10.29
N ALA A 202 6.05 1.84 -9.47
CA ALA A 202 6.32 3.13 -8.81
C ALA A 202 6.66 4.27 -9.78
N LYS A 203 6.96 3.97 -11.04
CA LYS A 203 7.13 4.98 -12.09
C LYS A 203 5.82 5.73 -12.39
N ASN A 204 4.67 5.09 -12.17
CA ASN A 204 3.35 5.61 -12.50
C ASN A 204 2.39 5.66 -11.29
N TYR A 205 2.68 4.94 -10.23
CA TYR A 205 1.83 4.81 -9.05
C TYR A 205 2.58 5.15 -7.78
N THR A 206 1.89 5.70 -6.80
CA THR A 206 2.42 5.77 -5.43
C THR A 206 2.18 4.44 -4.73
N ILE A 207 3.21 3.87 -4.10
CA ILE A 207 3.11 2.57 -3.43
C ILE A 207 3.38 2.72 -1.94
N ILE A 208 2.50 2.16 -1.11
CA ILE A 208 2.72 2.01 0.32
C ILE A 208 2.73 0.51 0.62
N VAL A 209 3.85 -0.02 1.09
CA VAL A 209 4.01 -1.45 1.36
C VAL A 209 4.29 -1.69 2.84
N VAL A 210 3.53 -2.57 3.46
CA VAL A 210 3.86 -3.15 4.76
C VAL A 210 4.71 -4.38 4.55
N THR A 211 5.82 -4.48 5.24
CA THR A 211 6.66 -5.70 5.25
C THR A 211 7.36 -5.87 6.59
N HIS A 212 7.54 -7.11 7.01
CA HIS A 212 8.42 -7.47 8.13
C HIS A 212 9.84 -7.86 7.67
N ASN A 213 10.07 -7.91 6.36
CA ASN A 213 11.38 -8.22 5.77
C ASN A 213 12.19 -6.93 5.55
N MET A 214 13.16 -6.69 6.44
CA MET A 214 14.04 -5.52 6.39
C MET A 214 14.83 -5.42 5.08
N GLN A 215 15.31 -6.57 4.58
CA GLN A 215 16.08 -6.60 3.34
C GLN A 215 15.20 -6.19 2.16
N GLN A 216 13.93 -6.62 2.14
CA GLN A 216 12.97 -6.19 1.13
C GLN A 216 12.75 -4.68 1.22
N ALA A 217 12.42 -4.15 2.41
CA ALA A 217 12.24 -2.72 2.60
C ALA A 217 13.45 -1.92 2.11
N GLY A 218 14.67 -2.32 2.52
CA GLY A 218 15.90 -1.66 2.10
C GLY A 218 16.17 -1.68 0.59
N ARG A 219 15.75 -2.77 -0.10
CA ARG A 219 15.94 -2.89 -1.54
C ARG A 219 14.93 -2.11 -2.37
N VAL A 220 13.65 -2.07 -1.95
CA VAL A 220 12.59 -1.59 -2.85
C VAL A 220 12.11 -0.19 -2.55
N SER A 221 12.20 0.30 -1.31
CA SER A 221 11.56 1.55 -0.93
C SER A 221 12.47 2.78 -1.04
N ASP A 222 11.86 3.92 -1.37
CA ASP A 222 12.49 5.24 -1.34
C ASP A 222 12.45 5.84 0.07
N PHE A 223 11.34 5.59 0.79
CA PHE A 223 11.09 6.04 2.16
C PHE A 223 10.70 4.88 3.06
N THR A 224 11.06 4.98 4.33
CA THR A 224 10.71 3.97 5.33
C THR A 224 10.12 4.65 6.56
N ALA A 225 8.97 4.14 7.00
CA ALA A 225 8.29 4.48 8.25
C ALA A 225 8.44 3.32 9.22
N PHE A 226 9.15 3.53 10.31
CA PHE A 226 9.29 2.56 11.39
C PHE A 226 8.21 2.77 12.44
N PHE A 227 7.38 1.76 12.60
CA PHE A 227 6.36 1.68 13.64
C PHE A 227 6.84 0.83 14.81
N ASN A 228 6.55 1.28 16.02
CA ASN A 228 6.87 0.54 17.23
C ASN A 228 5.65 0.44 18.14
N LEU A 229 5.75 -0.40 19.18
CA LEU A 229 4.75 -0.48 20.23
C LEU A 229 5.05 0.61 21.29
N GLY A 230 4.14 1.57 21.40
CA GLY A 230 4.15 2.56 22.46
C GLY A 230 3.44 2.08 23.72
N GLU A 231 3.11 3.02 24.58
CA GLU A 231 2.32 2.75 25.79
C GLU A 231 1.01 2.04 25.45
N ASN A 232 0.58 1.14 26.33
CA ASN A 232 -0.65 0.34 26.17
C ASN A 232 -0.71 -0.47 24.85
N ARG A 233 0.45 -0.79 24.27
CA ARG A 233 0.60 -1.53 23.02
C ARG A 233 -0.03 -0.83 21.79
N ALA A 234 -0.28 0.46 21.85
CA ALA A 234 -0.68 1.24 20.71
C ALA A 234 0.50 1.39 19.73
N GLY A 235 0.25 1.25 18.45
CA GLY A 235 1.25 1.49 17.41
C GLY A 235 1.55 2.98 17.27
N VAL A 236 2.82 3.34 17.28
CA VAL A 236 3.29 4.72 17.10
C VAL A 236 4.29 4.78 15.96
N LEU A 237 4.28 5.89 15.23
CA LEU A 237 5.33 6.18 14.25
C LEU A 237 6.59 6.61 15.00
N GLU A 238 7.58 5.75 15.02
CA GLU A 238 8.83 6.00 15.74
C GLU A 238 9.77 6.90 14.92
N GLU A 239 9.98 6.54 13.65
CA GLU A 239 10.86 7.29 12.77
C GLU A 239 10.37 7.19 11.31
N TYR A 240 10.55 8.27 10.53
CA TYR A 240 10.24 8.31 9.11
C TYR A 240 11.30 9.10 8.34
N GLY A 241 11.75 8.56 7.23
CA GLY A 241 12.75 9.22 6.40
C GLY A 241 13.09 8.45 5.14
N LYS A 242 14.11 8.95 4.42
CA LYS A 242 14.68 8.21 3.29
C LYS A 242 15.19 6.85 3.75
N THR A 243 14.93 5.82 2.98
CA THR A 243 15.26 4.43 3.34
C THR A 243 16.74 4.25 3.62
N ASP A 244 17.62 4.82 2.79
CA ASP A 244 19.06 4.78 3.00
C ASP A 244 19.46 5.31 4.38
N LYS A 245 18.87 6.44 4.80
CA LYS A 245 19.16 7.04 6.13
C LYS A 245 18.63 6.17 7.27
N ILE A 246 17.40 5.68 7.16
CA ILE A 246 16.80 4.83 8.20
C ILE A 246 17.66 3.57 8.41
N PHE A 247 18.18 2.97 7.34
CA PHE A 247 18.95 1.72 7.43
C PHE A 247 20.43 1.90 7.74
N THR A 248 21.02 3.08 7.49
CA THR A 248 22.47 3.30 7.69
C THR A 248 22.79 4.22 8.85
N ASN A 249 21.93 5.18 9.15
CA ASN A 249 22.15 6.19 10.19
C ASN A 249 20.81 6.66 10.79
N PRO A 250 20.04 5.77 11.45
CA PRO A 250 18.79 6.14 12.10
C PRO A 250 19.03 7.16 13.23
N GLN A 251 18.05 8.02 13.48
CA GLN A 251 18.16 9.05 14.52
C GLN A 251 17.78 8.51 15.91
N LYS A 252 17.01 7.42 15.97
CA LYS A 252 16.53 6.83 17.20
C LYS A 252 17.19 5.49 17.48
N GLN A 253 17.63 5.29 18.72
CA GLN A 253 18.23 4.03 19.16
C GLN A 253 17.28 2.84 18.95
N THR A 254 15.98 3.03 19.21
CA THR A 254 14.95 2.01 19.00
C THR A 254 14.86 1.56 17.54
N THR A 255 15.08 2.48 16.58
CA THR A 255 15.14 2.16 15.15
C THR A 255 16.41 1.36 14.83
N GLU A 256 17.57 1.77 15.38
CA GLU A 256 18.85 1.06 15.21
C GLU A 256 18.75 -0.37 15.76
N ASP A 257 18.23 -0.52 16.96
CA ASP A 257 18.07 -1.83 17.60
C ASP A 257 17.14 -2.75 16.77
N TYR A 258 16.03 -2.19 16.25
CA TYR A 258 15.13 -2.95 15.40
C TYR A 258 15.79 -3.43 14.10
N ILE A 259 16.48 -2.53 13.40
CA ILE A 259 17.13 -2.85 12.11
C ILE A 259 18.30 -3.82 12.28
N SER A 260 19.06 -3.68 13.36
CA SER A 260 20.20 -4.55 13.67
C SER A 260 19.81 -5.91 14.30
N GLY A 261 18.51 -6.14 14.54
CA GLY A 261 18.04 -7.39 15.19
C GLY A 261 18.35 -7.49 16.68
N ARG A 262 18.66 -6.38 17.35
CA ARG A 262 18.99 -6.31 18.78
C ARG A 262 17.78 -6.10 19.70
N PHE A 263 16.58 -6.15 19.14
CA PHE A 263 15.36 -6.06 19.95
C PHE A 263 15.04 -7.45 20.54
N GLY A 264 14.97 -7.51 21.85
CA GLY A 264 14.62 -8.66 22.68
C GLY A 264 13.37 -8.38 23.50
#